data_bc5aa6abeb6f551b3d0e211f1b0cb452
#
_entry.id   bc5aa6abeb6f551b3d0e211f1b0cb452
#
_cell.length_a   1.000
_cell.length_b   1.000
_cell.length_c   1.000
_cell.angle_alpha   90.00
_cell.angle_beta   90.00
_cell.angle_gamma   90.00
#
_symmetry.space_group_name_H-M   'P 1'
#
loop_
_entity.id
_entity.type
_entity.pdbx_description
1 polymer ?
#
loop_
_entity_poly.entity_id
_entity_poly.type
_entity_poly.pdbx_seq_one_letter_code
_entity_poly.pdbx_strand_id
1 'polypeptide(L)'
;MSVRVVARVRPLLKAEREQDIILRTGPSSQTLPPKGDQKSTRGNSAVAKLRDRNTIVRIPNPKNENEEYSFQFNAVYDADASQQELYDAEVAPTVKHLFNGFDVTIFAYGVTGTGKTHTMRGGKSLAERGVIPRLLSSIYRRSRKIEKDSEGETTVKVALSYYEIYNDKVFDLFEPPEKRTLAGLPLRDNGGKTVVVGLTEKPCTSLKEFESLYDHANINRSTSATKLNAHSSRSHAILCVKVTISSGDKVRVSTASAIDLAGSEDNRRTDNDKERMVESASINKSLFVLAQCVEAISKKHQRIPYRESKMTRILSLGQNNGLTVMILNLAPIKSYHLDTLSSLNFANRTKKIEVREVENEPMFKGPPRVVARASTANVQRQPLRPLTASVNVNLTGPTNKDTSKPGDGKPVKAFHVYSDKSHSGNSAQFKRADGPKRSSLSSELHGAQPNRTSKTARVAQTSLPNKRPDDISTAMIEEMVEKKVEEILAAREQSKQSQVFEMNEQLQKRLEILE
;
A
#
# COMPACT_ATOMS: atom_id res chain seq x y z
N MET A 1 -15.13 14.99 -5.81
CA MET A 1 -13.91 15.66 -6.36
C MET A 1 -12.98 14.64 -6.97
N SER A 2 -11.99 15.05 -7.77
CA SER A 2 -10.94 14.14 -8.26
C SER A 2 -9.79 14.04 -7.26
N VAL A 3 -8.98 12.98 -7.37
CA VAL A 3 -7.74 12.86 -6.61
C VAL A 3 -6.87 14.07 -6.91
N ARG A 4 -6.42 14.77 -5.85
CA ARG A 4 -5.50 15.89 -5.99
C ARG A 4 -4.09 15.35 -6.21
N VAL A 5 -3.50 15.64 -7.36
CA VAL A 5 -2.16 15.17 -7.73
C VAL A 5 -1.24 16.36 -7.90
N VAL A 6 -0.17 16.39 -7.11
CA VAL A 6 0.87 17.41 -7.19
C VAL A 6 2.23 16.77 -7.47
N ALA A 7 3.07 17.44 -8.25
CA ALA A 7 4.41 16.98 -8.53
C ALA A 7 5.43 17.79 -7.70
N ARG A 8 6.45 17.11 -7.20
CA ARG A 8 7.58 17.70 -6.49
C ARG A 8 8.87 17.25 -7.11
N VAL A 9 9.64 18.17 -7.65
CA VAL A 9 10.99 17.92 -8.18
C VAL A 9 12.00 18.16 -7.07
N ARG A 10 12.83 17.16 -6.74
CA ARG A 10 13.88 17.34 -5.76
C ARG A 10 15.06 18.12 -6.31
N PRO A 11 15.83 18.81 -5.47
CA PRO A 11 17.10 19.40 -5.90
C PRO A 11 18.11 18.33 -6.34
N LEU A 12 19.10 18.76 -7.13
CA LEU A 12 20.23 17.93 -7.51
C LEU A 12 21.06 17.55 -6.28
N LEU A 13 21.42 16.29 -6.18
CA LEU A 13 22.39 15.83 -5.19
C LEU A 13 23.82 16.26 -5.61
N LYS A 14 24.74 16.28 -4.63
CA LYS A 14 26.13 16.68 -4.90
C LYS A 14 26.78 15.85 -6.01
N ALA A 15 26.51 14.55 -6.05
CA ALA A 15 27.02 13.61 -7.06
C ALA A 15 26.34 13.73 -8.44
N GLU A 16 25.27 14.50 -8.54
CA GLU A 16 24.47 14.62 -9.77
C GLU A 16 24.68 15.94 -10.51
N ARG A 17 25.55 16.82 -10.02
CA ARG A 17 25.72 18.18 -10.55
C ARG A 17 26.21 18.23 -12.00
N GLU A 18 26.89 17.18 -12.46
CA GLU A 18 27.41 17.04 -13.80
C GLU A 18 26.45 16.29 -14.75
N GLN A 19 25.29 15.84 -14.24
CA GLN A 19 24.32 15.10 -15.04
C GLN A 19 23.32 16.02 -15.71
N ASP A 20 22.87 15.59 -16.90
CA ASP A 20 21.87 16.31 -17.68
C ASP A 20 20.53 16.39 -16.97
N ILE A 21 19.99 17.60 -16.85
CA ILE A 21 18.65 17.87 -16.36
C ILE A 21 17.66 17.71 -17.52
N ILE A 22 16.71 16.82 -17.35
CA ILE A 22 15.69 16.52 -18.38
C ILE A 22 14.29 17.02 -18.02
N LEU A 23 14.04 17.36 -16.75
CA LEU A 23 12.73 17.87 -16.34
C LEU A 23 12.69 19.40 -16.46
N ARG A 24 11.61 19.88 -17.09
CA ARG A 24 11.28 21.30 -17.15
C ARG A 24 9.90 21.52 -16.56
N THR A 25 9.76 22.55 -15.76
CA THR A 25 8.50 22.95 -15.14
C THR A 25 8.03 24.27 -15.68
N GLY A 26 6.73 24.54 -15.61
CA GLY A 26 6.20 25.80 -16.08
C GLY A 26 4.72 26.00 -15.77
N PRO A 27 4.24 27.25 -15.95
CA PRO A 27 2.82 27.57 -15.84
C PRO A 27 2.01 26.98 -17.02
N SER A 28 0.69 26.87 -16.84
CA SER A 28 -0.19 26.53 -17.95
C SER A 28 -0.24 27.69 -18.95
N SER A 29 -0.09 27.38 -20.25
CA SER A 29 -0.14 28.36 -21.33
C SER A 29 -1.50 29.10 -21.45
N GLN A 30 -2.51 28.67 -20.70
CA GLN A 30 -3.83 29.34 -20.64
C GLN A 30 -3.88 30.57 -19.73
N THR A 31 -2.81 30.90 -19.02
CA THR A 31 -2.73 32.06 -18.10
C THR A 31 -1.81 33.17 -18.59
N LEU A 32 -1.67 33.36 -19.92
CA LEU A 32 -1.13 34.61 -20.43
C LEU A 32 -2.15 35.72 -20.16
N PRO A 33 -1.82 36.76 -19.36
CA PRO A 33 -2.72 37.88 -19.17
C PRO A 33 -2.94 38.58 -20.53
N PRO A 34 -4.15 39.07 -20.83
CA PRO A 34 -4.37 39.91 -21.99
C PRO A 34 -3.44 41.12 -21.84
N LYS A 35 -2.71 41.45 -22.91
CA LYS A 35 -1.92 42.69 -23.00
C LYS A 35 -2.91 43.85 -22.92
N GLY A 36 -2.97 44.52 -21.76
CA GLY A 36 -3.82 45.67 -21.54
C GLY A 36 -3.76 46.14 -20.09
N ASP A 37 -3.16 47.31 -19.90
CA ASP A 37 -3.29 48.26 -18.81
C ASP A 37 -2.92 47.85 -17.37
N GLN A 38 -1.69 48.22 -17.00
CA GLN A 38 -1.25 48.42 -15.63
C GLN A 38 -2.09 49.51 -14.96
N LYS A 39 -3.04 49.15 -14.12
CA LYS A 39 -3.47 49.99 -12.98
C LYS A 39 -3.38 49.16 -11.71
N SER A 40 -2.42 49.54 -10.88
CA SER A 40 -2.15 49.02 -9.54
C SER A 40 -3.39 49.11 -8.65
N THR A 41 -3.95 47.97 -8.27
CA THR A 41 -4.78 47.90 -7.06
C THR A 41 -4.10 46.92 -6.09
N ARG A 42 -3.64 47.47 -4.97
CA ARG A 42 -3.22 46.71 -3.78
C ARG A 42 -4.39 45.84 -3.30
N GLY A 43 -4.44 44.61 -3.71
CA GLY A 43 -5.47 43.65 -3.31
C GLY A 43 -4.89 42.25 -3.18
N ASN A 44 -4.80 41.77 -1.96
CA ASN A 44 -4.60 40.37 -1.52
C ASN A 44 -3.44 39.60 -2.16
N SER A 45 -2.27 39.69 -1.53
CA SER A 45 -1.03 38.96 -1.80
C SER A 45 -1.19 37.42 -1.91
N ALA A 46 -2.22 36.82 -1.30
CA ALA A 46 -2.45 35.38 -1.34
C ALA A 46 -3.07 34.88 -2.67
N VAL A 47 -3.95 35.69 -3.29
CA VAL A 47 -4.61 35.33 -4.58
C VAL A 47 -3.64 35.51 -5.76
N ALA A 48 -2.75 36.51 -5.68
CA ALA A 48 -1.72 36.74 -6.70
C ALA A 48 -0.70 35.56 -6.72
N LYS A 49 -0.28 35.06 -5.55
CA LYS A 49 0.62 33.90 -5.46
C LYS A 49 0.02 32.58 -5.97
N LEU A 50 -1.31 32.45 -6.06
CA LEU A 50 -1.95 31.27 -6.66
C LEU A 50 -1.93 31.26 -8.20
N ARG A 51 -1.82 32.43 -8.84
CA ARG A 51 -1.86 32.56 -10.31
C ARG A 51 -0.55 32.19 -11.00
N ASP A 52 0.61 32.29 -10.30
CA ASP A 52 1.94 32.06 -10.88
C ASP A 52 2.51 30.67 -10.57
N ARG A 53 1.70 29.74 -10.04
CA ARG A 53 2.19 28.39 -9.73
C ARG A 53 2.43 27.57 -10.99
N ASN A 54 3.57 26.90 -11.04
CA ASN A 54 3.83 25.90 -12.03
C ASN A 54 2.79 24.77 -11.94
N THR A 55 2.29 24.32 -13.08
CA THR A 55 1.31 23.23 -13.18
C THR A 55 1.70 22.18 -14.21
N ILE A 56 2.74 22.44 -15.00
CA ILE A 56 3.18 21.56 -16.07
C ILE A 56 4.58 21.05 -15.80
N VAL A 57 4.75 19.74 -16.01
CA VAL A 57 6.05 19.06 -16.11
C VAL A 57 6.25 18.61 -17.53
N ARG A 58 7.39 18.98 -18.14
CA ARG A 58 7.80 18.54 -19.47
C ARG A 58 9.02 17.63 -19.36
N ILE A 59 9.06 16.60 -20.19
CA ILE A 59 10.15 15.63 -20.28
C ILE A 59 10.36 15.25 -21.74
N PRO A 60 11.61 15.16 -22.24
CA PRO A 60 11.90 14.77 -23.62
C PRO A 60 11.31 13.38 -23.94
N ASN A 61 10.99 13.15 -25.21
CA ASN A 61 10.62 11.83 -25.69
C ASN A 61 11.89 10.97 -25.80
N PRO A 62 11.97 9.80 -25.09
CA PRO A 62 13.17 8.96 -25.14
C PRO A 62 13.49 8.40 -26.52
N LYS A 63 12.54 8.43 -27.47
CA LYS A 63 12.71 7.96 -28.85
C LYS A 63 13.03 9.08 -29.85
N ASN A 64 12.68 10.32 -29.52
CA ASN A 64 12.88 11.49 -30.37
C ASN A 64 13.17 12.71 -29.49
N GLU A 65 14.42 13.09 -29.36
CA GLU A 65 14.87 14.20 -28.50
C GLU A 65 14.28 15.58 -28.90
N ASN A 66 13.78 15.72 -30.14
CA ASN A 66 13.10 16.94 -30.60
C ASN A 66 11.66 17.06 -30.15
N GLU A 67 11.10 16.02 -29.52
CA GLU A 67 9.73 16.00 -29.00
C GLU A 67 9.74 15.97 -27.47
N GLU A 68 8.78 16.65 -26.86
CA GLU A 68 8.58 16.65 -25.41
C GLU A 68 7.18 16.15 -25.05
N TYR A 69 7.10 15.33 -24.02
CA TYR A 69 5.84 15.03 -23.35
C TYR A 69 5.53 16.10 -22.31
N SER A 70 4.27 16.52 -22.25
CA SER A 70 3.78 17.52 -21.31
C SER A 70 2.69 16.92 -20.41
N PHE A 71 2.85 17.06 -19.09
CA PHE A 71 1.95 16.55 -18.07
C PHE A 71 1.45 17.69 -17.20
N GLN A 72 0.13 17.84 -17.09
CA GLN A 72 -0.47 18.86 -16.26
C GLN A 72 -0.96 18.28 -14.92
N PHE A 73 -0.55 18.89 -13.82
CA PHE A 73 -0.92 18.55 -12.45
C PHE A 73 -1.68 19.69 -11.75
N ASN A 74 -2.18 19.44 -10.54
CA ASN A 74 -2.85 20.47 -9.74
C ASN A 74 -1.88 21.56 -9.26
N ALA A 75 -0.62 21.18 -8.97
CA ALA A 75 0.50 22.08 -8.71
C ALA A 75 1.83 21.34 -8.97
N VAL A 76 2.88 22.09 -9.25
CA VAL A 76 4.25 21.59 -9.40
C VAL A 76 5.15 22.41 -8.48
N TYR A 77 5.90 21.71 -7.65
CA TYR A 77 6.87 22.23 -6.69
C TYR A 77 8.27 21.96 -7.21
N ASP A 78 9.03 23.00 -7.47
CA ASP A 78 10.40 22.93 -7.96
C ASP A 78 11.40 22.60 -6.85
N ALA A 79 12.67 22.52 -7.23
CA ALA A 79 13.77 22.11 -6.36
C ALA A 79 13.96 23.01 -5.13
N ASP A 80 13.60 24.27 -5.22
CA ASP A 80 13.68 25.30 -4.17
C ASP A 80 12.45 25.34 -3.26
N ALA A 81 11.38 24.62 -3.63
CA ALA A 81 10.15 24.59 -2.83
C ALA A 81 10.36 23.95 -1.45
N SER A 82 10.03 24.70 -0.41
CA SER A 82 10.19 24.26 0.97
C SER A 82 9.17 23.21 1.39
N GLN A 83 9.49 22.47 2.46
CA GLN A 83 8.55 21.55 3.11
C GLN A 83 7.29 22.25 3.62
N GLN A 84 7.46 23.47 4.13
CA GLN A 84 6.36 24.29 4.66
C GLN A 84 5.40 24.69 3.56
N GLU A 85 5.91 25.17 2.43
CA GLU A 85 5.11 25.61 1.30
C GLU A 85 4.25 24.48 0.73
N LEU A 86 4.84 23.30 0.49
CA LEU A 86 4.10 22.11 0.06
C LEU A 86 3.00 21.74 1.07
N TYR A 87 3.35 21.72 2.36
CA TYR A 87 2.42 21.35 3.41
C TYR A 87 1.25 22.33 3.52
N ASP A 88 1.52 23.63 3.57
CA ASP A 88 0.50 24.66 3.75
C ASP A 88 -0.48 24.72 2.59
N ALA A 89 0.01 24.46 1.38
CA ALA A 89 -0.82 24.50 0.18
C ALA A 89 -1.66 23.24 -0.03
N GLU A 90 -1.10 22.06 0.25
CA GLU A 90 -1.68 20.79 -0.20
C GLU A 90 -2.26 19.96 0.94
N VAL A 91 -1.68 20.03 2.12
CA VAL A 91 -2.05 19.16 3.24
C VAL A 91 -2.80 19.88 4.35
N ALA A 92 -2.37 21.09 4.73
CA ALA A 92 -2.99 21.85 5.82
C ALA A 92 -4.52 22.06 5.62
N PRO A 93 -5.04 22.31 4.40
CA PRO A 93 -6.48 22.42 4.17
C PRO A 93 -7.25 21.14 4.54
N THR A 94 -6.65 19.96 4.39
CA THR A 94 -7.29 18.67 4.67
C THR A 94 -7.56 18.46 6.16
N VAL A 95 -6.82 19.13 7.05
CA VAL A 95 -7.02 19.05 8.49
C VAL A 95 -8.42 19.52 8.90
N LYS A 96 -8.95 20.56 8.26
CA LYS A 96 -10.31 21.02 8.52
C LYS A 96 -11.35 19.93 8.19
N HIS A 97 -11.16 19.25 7.06
CA HIS A 97 -12.06 18.17 6.62
C HIS A 97 -11.98 16.95 7.56
N LEU A 98 -10.78 16.62 8.05
CA LEU A 98 -10.58 15.55 9.04
C LEU A 98 -11.44 15.80 10.30
N PHE A 99 -11.44 17.02 10.83
CA PHE A 99 -12.26 17.38 11.99
C PHE A 99 -13.77 17.49 11.68
N ASN A 100 -14.12 17.59 10.43
CA ASN A 100 -15.52 17.54 9.97
C ASN A 100 -16.00 16.09 9.71
N GLY A 101 -15.17 15.07 10.00
CA GLY A 101 -15.56 13.66 9.87
C GLY A 101 -15.18 13.00 8.55
N PHE A 102 -14.40 13.68 7.69
CA PHE A 102 -13.92 13.07 6.45
C PHE A 102 -12.59 12.34 6.67
N ASP A 103 -12.44 11.18 6.06
CA ASP A 103 -11.13 10.53 6.02
C ASP A 103 -10.20 11.25 5.04
N VAL A 104 -8.91 11.22 5.30
CA VAL A 104 -7.89 11.86 4.48
C VAL A 104 -6.79 10.84 4.17
N THR A 105 -6.41 10.72 2.90
CA THR A 105 -5.29 9.88 2.47
C THR A 105 -4.26 10.74 1.76
N ILE A 106 -3.03 10.71 2.24
CA ILE A 106 -1.89 11.43 1.65
C ILE A 106 -0.81 10.40 1.35
N PHE A 107 -0.39 10.29 0.10
CA PHE A 107 0.66 9.33 -0.25
C PHE A 107 1.72 9.91 -1.18
N ALA A 108 2.98 9.53 -0.94
CA ALA A 108 4.11 9.84 -1.78
C ALA A 108 4.39 8.69 -2.75
N TYR A 109 4.57 9.01 -4.04
CA TYR A 109 4.85 8.07 -5.12
C TYR A 109 6.06 8.52 -5.94
N GLY A 110 6.82 7.60 -6.47
CA GLY A 110 7.97 7.87 -7.34
C GLY A 110 9.09 6.85 -7.15
N VAL A 111 10.13 6.97 -7.93
CA VAL A 111 11.30 6.09 -7.93
C VAL A 111 12.09 6.21 -6.61
N THR A 112 12.88 5.20 -6.27
CA THR A 112 13.86 5.30 -5.17
C THR A 112 14.81 6.47 -5.40
N GLY A 113 15.12 7.22 -4.34
CA GLY A 113 15.99 8.41 -4.45
C GLY A 113 15.30 9.70 -4.90
N THR A 114 14.00 9.69 -5.24
CA THR A 114 13.26 10.93 -5.65
C THR A 114 12.76 11.76 -4.46
N GLY A 115 12.97 11.32 -3.21
CA GLY A 115 12.64 12.11 -2.03
C GLY A 115 11.27 11.84 -1.40
N LYS A 116 10.63 10.68 -1.63
CA LYS A 116 9.36 10.28 -0.99
C LYS A 116 9.44 10.38 0.53
N THR A 117 10.40 9.68 1.13
CA THR A 117 10.61 9.68 2.58
C THR A 117 10.98 11.06 3.11
N HIS A 118 11.77 11.84 2.36
CA HIS A 118 12.05 13.23 2.71
C HIS A 118 10.78 14.08 2.71
N THR A 119 9.90 13.90 1.73
CA THR A 119 8.61 14.61 1.68
C THR A 119 7.69 14.20 2.83
N MET A 120 7.60 12.91 3.16
CA MET A 120 6.69 12.41 4.20
C MET A 120 7.24 12.61 5.62
N ARG A 121 8.46 12.17 5.89
CA ARG A 121 9.12 12.28 7.19
C ARG A 121 9.85 13.61 7.35
N GLY A 122 10.70 13.94 6.37
CA GLY A 122 11.62 15.08 6.42
C GLY A 122 12.82 14.86 7.31
N GLY A 123 13.53 15.94 7.59
CA GLY A 123 14.66 16.01 8.51
C GLY A 123 14.25 16.32 9.96
N LYS A 124 15.25 16.41 10.84
CA LYS A 124 15.05 16.68 12.28
C LYS A 124 14.78 18.16 12.57
N SER A 125 15.33 19.07 11.77
CA SER A 125 15.14 20.52 11.96
C SER A 125 13.70 20.93 11.64
N LEU A 126 13.20 21.96 12.29
CA LEU A 126 11.82 22.44 12.11
C LEU A 126 11.52 22.81 10.65
N ALA A 127 12.50 23.39 9.95
CA ALA A 127 12.38 23.76 8.54
C ALA A 127 12.27 22.54 7.62
N GLU A 128 12.97 21.45 7.96
CA GLU A 128 13.03 20.22 7.15
C GLU A 128 11.96 19.18 7.48
N ARG A 129 11.18 19.38 8.55
CA ARG A 129 10.07 18.47 8.89
C ARG A 129 9.15 18.25 7.69
N GLY A 130 8.84 17.01 7.39
CA GLY A 130 7.95 16.62 6.29
C GLY A 130 6.47 16.76 6.62
N VAL A 131 5.64 16.14 5.78
CA VAL A 131 4.17 16.16 5.88
C VAL A 131 3.69 15.59 7.21
N ILE A 132 4.23 14.44 7.65
CA ILE A 132 3.75 13.71 8.84
C ILE A 132 3.85 14.55 10.11
N PRO A 133 5.03 15.06 10.54
CA PRO A 133 5.12 15.83 11.78
C PRO A 133 4.35 17.15 11.71
N ARG A 134 4.21 17.77 10.53
CA ARG A 134 3.41 19.00 10.35
C ARG A 134 1.92 18.72 10.46
N LEU A 135 1.44 17.61 9.89
CA LEU A 135 0.06 17.17 9.98
C LEU A 135 -0.34 16.96 11.45
N LEU A 136 0.47 16.24 12.21
CA LEU A 136 0.21 16.01 13.63
C LEU A 136 0.25 17.29 14.45
N SER A 137 1.22 18.18 14.20
CA SER A 137 1.26 19.49 14.84
C SER A 137 -0.04 20.27 14.59
N SER A 138 -0.57 20.23 13.37
CA SER A 138 -1.82 20.92 13.01
C SER A 138 -3.05 20.24 13.64
N ILE A 139 -3.07 18.91 13.74
CA ILE A 139 -4.13 18.16 14.42
C ILE A 139 -4.15 18.53 15.90
N TYR A 140 -3.01 18.48 16.61
CA TYR A 140 -2.96 18.83 18.04
C TYR A 140 -3.33 20.29 18.31
N ARG A 141 -2.89 21.21 17.46
CA ARG A 141 -3.26 22.63 17.58
C ARG A 141 -4.77 22.80 17.45
N ARG A 142 -5.39 22.14 16.47
CA ARG A 142 -6.82 22.21 16.25
C ARG A 142 -7.61 21.50 17.34
N SER A 143 -7.14 20.35 17.84
CA SER A 143 -7.76 19.64 18.98
C SER A 143 -7.87 20.54 20.21
N ARG A 144 -6.75 21.15 20.62
CA ARG A 144 -6.72 22.07 21.76
C ARG A 144 -7.62 23.29 21.57
N LYS A 145 -7.70 23.80 20.32
CA LYS A 145 -8.60 24.91 20.01
C LYS A 145 -10.06 24.52 20.18
N ILE A 146 -10.48 23.35 19.67
CA ILE A 146 -11.86 22.86 19.78
C ILE A 146 -12.23 22.62 21.24
N GLU A 147 -11.36 21.97 22.02
CA GLU A 147 -11.59 21.73 23.44
C GLU A 147 -11.72 23.02 24.24
N LYS A 148 -10.88 24.01 23.91
CA LYS A 148 -10.95 25.35 24.54
C LYS A 148 -12.22 26.11 24.15
N ASP A 149 -12.54 26.13 22.84
CA ASP A 149 -13.69 26.89 22.30
C ASP A 149 -15.03 26.28 22.77
N SER A 150 -15.06 25.00 23.15
CA SER A 150 -16.25 24.29 23.67
C SER A 150 -16.30 24.24 25.21
N GLU A 151 -15.41 24.98 25.92
CA GLU A 151 -15.33 24.98 27.39
C GLU A 151 -15.26 23.58 28.03
N GLY A 152 -14.73 22.60 27.27
CA GLY A 152 -14.59 21.21 27.70
C GLY A 152 -15.79 20.29 27.40
N GLU A 153 -16.88 20.80 26.82
CA GLU A 153 -18.02 19.95 26.39
C GLU A 153 -17.62 18.99 25.27
N THR A 154 -16.67 19.39 24.43
CA THR A 154 -16.14 18.55 23.34
C THR A 154 -14.74 18.07 23.69
N THR A 155 -14.53 16.76 23.65
CA THR A 155 -13.20 16.15 23.84
C THR A 155 -12.69 15.58 22.53
N VAL A 156 -11.38 15.74 22.28
CA VAL A 156 -10.71 15.24 21.09
C VAL A 156 -9.61 14.25 21.47
N LYS A 157 -9.77 13.00 21.09
CA LYS A 157 -8.75 11.96 21.30
C LYS A 157 -8.05 11.65 19.99
N VAL A 158 -6.72 11.62 20.05
CA VAL A 158 -5.85 11.24 18.92
C VAL A 158 -5.16 9.93 19.25
N ALA A 159 -5.24 8.98 18.33
CA ALA A 159 -4.56 7.71 18.44
C ALA A 159 -3.81 7.40 17.13
N LEU A 160 -2.72 6.68 17.25
CA LEU A 160 -1.79 6.38 16.17
C LEU A 160 -1.66 4.89 15.97
N SER A 161 -1.65 4.47 14.71
CA SER A 161 -1.19 3.15 14.29
C SER A 161 -0.15 3.33 13.20
N TYR A 162 0.97 2.60 13.30
CA TYR A 162 2.04 2.69 12.31
C TYR A 162 2.50 1.30 11.92
N TYR A 163 2.40 0.99 10.64
CA TYR A 163 2.72 -0.34 10.12
C TYR A 163 3.38 -0.27 8.75
N GLU A 164 4.02 -1.36 8.38
CA GLU A 164 4.61 -1.50 7.06
C GLU A 164 4.00 -2.68 6.29
N ILE A 165 4.01 -2.56 4.97
CA ILE A 165 3.72 -3.65 4.07
C ILE A 165 5.02 -4.02 3.38
N TYR A 166 5.50 -5.21 3.68
CA TYR A 166 6.70 -5.78 3.11
C TYR A 166 6.42 -7.20 2.63
N ASN A 167 6.80 -7.51 1.40
CA ASN A 167 6.52 -8.79 0.76
C ASN A 167 5.04 -9.22 0.85
N ASP A 168 4.13 -8.27 0.59
CA ASP A 168 2.67 -8.40 0.71
C ASP A 168 2.18 -8.89 2.09
N LYS A 169 2.96 -8.67 3.15
CA LYS A 169 2.63 -8.94 4.55
C LYS A 169 2.59 -7.62 5.32
N VAL A 170 1.67 -7.53 6.29
CA VAL A 170 1.51 -6.33 7.13
C VAL A 170 2.20 -6.57 8.47
N PHE A 171 3.08 -5.66 8.88
CA PHE A 171 3.80 -5.73 10.14
C PHE A 171 3.59 -4.47 10.95
N ASP A 172 3.24 -4.63 12.21
CA ASP A 172 3.11 -3.52 13.16
C ASP A 172 4.50 -2.97 13.52
N LEU A 173 4.69 -1.67 13.35
CA LEU A 173 5.96 -1.02 13.66
C LEU A 173 6.06 -0.58 15.13
N PHE A 174 4.95 -0.54 15.87
CA PHE A 174 4.98 -0.33 17.32
C PHE A 174 5.35 -1.58 18.10
N GLU A 175 5.32 -2.74 17.44
CA GLU A 175 5.81 -4.00 18.02
C GLU A 175 7.26 -4.28 17.57
N PRO A 176 8.13 -4.74 18.48
CA PRO A 176 9.49 -5.10 18.13
C PRO A 176 9.52 -6.28 17.15
N PRO A 177 10.54 -6.38 16.28
CA PRO A 177 10.62 -7.41 15.24
C PRO A 177 10.46 -8.84 15.75
N GLU A 178 10.95 -9.14 16.96
CA GLU A 178 10.93 -10.47 17.57
C GLU A 178 9.50 -10.94 17.93
N LYS A 179 8.58 -10.00 18.16
CA LYS A 179 7.18 -10.31 18.47
C LYS A 179 6.29 -10.42 17.23
N ARG A 180 6.83 -10.10 16.04
CA ARG A 180 6.06 -10.13 14.79
C ARG A 180 5.88 -11.55 14.29
N THR A 181 4.67 -11.88 13.85
CA THR A 181 4.42 -13.18 13.21
C THR A 181 4.97 -13.18 11.78
N LEU A 182 5.56 -14.29 11.34
CA LEU A 182 6.07 -14.46 9.97
C LEU A 182 4.98 -14.31 8.90
N ALA A 183 3.73 -14.61 9.23
CA ALA A 183 2.58 -14.44 8.34
C ALA A 183 2.13 -12.99 8.18
N GLY A 184 2.52 -12.11 9.12
CA GLY A 184 2.02 -10.74 9.23
C GLY A 184 0.56 -10.67 9.66
N LEU A 185 0.07 -9.45 9.90
CA LEU A 185 -1.31 -9.20 10.35
C LEU A 185 -2.32 -9.45 9.21
N PRO A 186 -3.49 -10.04 9.53
CA PRO A 186 -4.55 -10.27 8.55
C PRO A 186 -5.37 -9.00 8.29
N LEU A 187 -5.98 -8.95 7.09
CA LEU A 187 -6.91 -7.89 6.70
C LEU A 187 -8.34 -8.42 6.73
N ARG A 188 -9.26 -7.62 7.25
CA ARG A 188 -10.71 -7.85 7.18
C ARG A 188 -11.42 -6.66 6.56
N ASP A 189 -12.51 -6.94 5.86
CA ASP A 189 -13.40 -5.91 5.35
C ASP A 189 -14.51 -5.66 6.39
N ASN A 190 -14.67 -4.42 6.81
CA ASN A 190 -15.67 -3.99 7.79
C ASN A 190 -16.39 -2.74 7.23
N GLY A 191 -17.68 -2.88 6.92
CA GLY A 191 -18.50 -1.77 6.45
C GLY A 191 -17.93 -1.07 5.20
N GLY A 192 -17.33 -1.81 4.27
CA GLY A 192 -16.71 -1.26 3.05
C GLY A 192 -15.29 -0.70 3.25
N LYS A 193 -14.76 -0.70 4.47
CA LYS A 193 -13.37 -0.31 4.78
C LYS A 193 -12.52 -1.54 5.08
N THR A 194 -11.29 -1.57 4.59
CA THR A 194 -10.31 -2.62 4.94
C THR A 194 -9.63 -2.24 6.26
N VAL A 195 -9.66 -3.15 7.21
CA VAL A 195 -9.07 -3.00 8.56
C VAL A 195 -7.97 -4.04 8.75
N VAL A 196 -6.86 -3.61 9.35
CA VAL A 196 -5.77 -4.50 9.79
C VAL A 196 -6.13 -5.03 11.17
N VAL A 197 -6.30 -6.34 11.30
CA VAL A 197 -6.70 -6.97 12.56
C VAL A 197 -5.49 -7.20 13.44
N GLY A 198 -5.60 -6.82 14.72
CA GLY A 198 -4.50 -6.96 15.69
C GLY A 198 -3.46 -5.84 15.62
N LEU A 199 -3.71 -4.78 14.85
CA LEU A 199 -2.83 -3.63 14.79
C LEU A 199 -2.90 -2.82 16.09
N THR A 200 -1.74 -2.45 16.62
CA THR A 200 -1.62 -1.61 17.82
C THR A 200 -2.11 -0.19 17.54
N GLU A 201 -3.00 0.30 18.40
CA GLU A 201 -3.47 1.68 18.40
C GLU A 201 -2.99 2.36 19.69
N LYS A 202 -2.04 3.29 19.57
CA LYS A 202 -1.49 4.02 20.72
C LYS A 202 -2.12 5.40 20.83
N PRO A 203 -2.73 5.76 21.99
CA PRO A 203 -3.14 7.13 22.22
C PRO A 203 -1.92 8.02 22.22
N CYS A 204 -2.05 9.24 21.71
CA CYS A 204 -0.98 10.22 21.63
C CYS A 204 -1.51 11.63 21.85
N THR A 205 -0.98 12.31 22.84
CA THR A 205 -1.51 13.60 23.33
C THR A 205 -0.65 14.79 22.91
N SER A 206 0.58 14.56 22.46
CA SER A 206 1.52 15.62 22.13
C SER A 206 2.44 15.26 20.98
N LEU A 207 2.99 16.30 20.33
CA LEU A 207 3.99 16.10 19.27
C LEU A 207 5.28 15.44 19.79
N LYS A 208 5.69 15.76 21.03
CA LYS A 208 6.88 15.14 21.66
C LYS A 208 6.70 13.64 21.85
N GLU A 209 5.53 13.22 22.32
CA GLU A 209 5.17 11.81 22.47
C GLU A 209 5.15 11.11 21.10
N PHE A 210 4.56 11.75 20.09
CA PHE A 210 4.59 11.25 18.73
C PHE A 210 6.02 11.06 18.22
N GLU A 211 6.90 12.04 18.35
CA GLU A 211 8.27 11.95 17.87
C GLU A 211 9.00 10.77 18.50
N SER A 212 8.82 10.53 19.81
CA SER A 212 9.38 9.38 20.51
C SER A 212 8.83 8.05 19.97
N LEU A 213 7.50 7.92 19.81
CA LEU A 213 6.86 6.73 19.26
C LEU A 213 7.29 6.46 17.80
N TYR A 214 7.38 7.51 17.01
CA TYR A 214 7.73 7.44 15.60
C TYR A 214 9.20 7.06 15.38
N ASP A 215 10.11 7.64 16.17
CA ASP A 215 11.54 7.29 16.11
C ASP A 215 11.76 5.83 16.54
N HIS A 216 11.10 5.37 17.61
CA HIS A 216 11.16 3.98 18.03
C HIS A 216 10.62 3.02 16.95
N ALA A 217 9.49 3.35 16.34
CA ALA A 217 8.91 2.55 15.27
C ALA A 217 9.80 2.52 14.01
N ASN A 218 10.50 3.62 13.69
CA ASN A 218 11.45 3.65 12.59
C ASN A 218 12.72 2.82 12.88
N ILE A 219 13.14 2.71 14.14
CA ILE A 219 14.20 1.76 14.55
C ILE A 219 13.72 0.34 14.30
N ASN A 220 12.50 -0.02 14.72
CA ASN A 220 11.90 -1.32 14.47
C ASN A 220 11.75 -1.64 12.96
N ARG A 221 11.54 -0.62 12.12
CA ARG A 221 11.53 -0.76 10.66
C ARG A 221 12.92 -1.03 10.11
N SER A 222 13.94 -0.34 10.61
CA SER A 222 15.32 -0.46 10.12
C SER A 222 16.03 -1.73 10.58
N THR A 223 15.73 -2.25 11.78
CA THR A 223 16.33 -3.47 12.33
C THR A 223 15.86 -4.74 11.63
N SER A 224 14.66 -4.68 10.99
CA SER A 224 14.17 -5.76 10.12
C SER A 224 14.95 -5.86 8.79
N ALA A 225 15.78 -4.86 8.48
CA ALA A 225 16.58 -4.81 7.26
C ALA A 225 17.88 -5.61 7.44
N THR A 226 18.19 -6.50 6.49
CA THR A 226 19.54 -7.03 6.36
C THR A 226 20.51 -5.90 6.03
N LYS A 227 21.73 -5.92 6.60
CA LYS A 227 22.74 -4.84 6.56
C LYS A 227 23.12 -4.27 5.18
N LEU A 228 22.64 -4.86 4.10
CA LEU A 228 23.02 -4.56 2.71
C LEU A 228 21.95 -3.81 1.89
N ASN A 229 20.72 -3.61 2.40
CA ASN A 229 19.62 -3.07 1.58
C ASN A 229 18.83 -2.00 2.32
N ALA A 230 18.64 -0.84 1.69
CA ALA A 230 17.77 0.23 2.20
C ALA A 230 16.31 -0.27 2.28
N HIS A 231 15.90 -0.79 3.43
CA HIS A 231 14.57 -1.38 3.67
C HIS A 231 13.43 -0.39 3.34
N SER A 232 13.66 0.91 3.55
CA SER A 232 12.68 1.95 3.26
C SER A 232 12.32 2.08 1.78
N SER A 233 13.19 1.67 0.85
CA SER A 233 12.89 1.67 -0.58
C SER A 233 12.04 0.47 -1.02
N ARG A 234 11.90 -0.55 -0.16
CA ARG A 234 11.30 -1.85 -0.47
C ARG A 234 10.05 -2.19 0.33
N SER A 235 9.66 -1.36 1.27
CA SER A 235 8.42 -1.50 2.04
C SER A 235 7.58 -0.24 1.95
N HIS A 236 6.24 -0.40 1.97
CA HIS A 236 5.31 0.73 2.11
C HIS A 236 5.08 0.99 3.59
N ALA A 237 5.29 2.21 4.05
CA ALA A 237 5.02 2.60 5.44
C ALA A 237 3.74 3.43 5.53
N ILE A 238 2.84 3.05 6.40
CA ILE A 238 1.53 3.66 6.58
C ILE A 238 1.36 4.10 8.03
N LEU A 239 1.27 5.42 8.23
CA LEU A 239 0.87 6.02 9.50
C LEU A 239 -0.60 6.39 9.43
N CYS A 240 -1.41 5.82 10.32
CA CYS A 240 -2.81 6.18 10.50
C CYS A 240 -2.97 7.02 11.77
N VAL A 241 -3.55 8.20 11.61
CA VAL A 241 -3.90 9.13 12.71
C VAL A 241 -5.41 9.13 12.84
N LYS A 242 -5.91 8.50 13.88
CA LYS A 242 -7.34 8.43 14.20
C LYS A 242 -7.70 9.58 15.12
N VAL A 243 -8.66 10.38 14.71
CA VAL A 243 -9.20 11.51 15.48
C VAL A 243 -10.62 11.15 15.89
N THR A 244 -10.87 11.11 17.20
CA THR A 244 -12.18 10.85 17.79
C THR A 244 -12.65 12.10 18.51
N ILE A 245 -13.75 12.67 18.05
CA ILE A 245 -14.38 13.86 18.63
C ILE A 245 -15.66 13.42 19.32
N SER A 246 -15.75 13.69 20.62
CA SER A 246 -16.92 13.39 21.44
C SER A 246 -17.53 14.68 21.95
N SER A 247 -18.81 14.91 21.62
CA SER A 247 -19.59 16.07 22.06
C SER A 247 -20.96 15.57 22.54
N GLY A 248 -21.19 15.59 23.86
CA GLY A 248 -22.34 14.94 24.46
C GLY A 248 -22.40 13.46 24.07
N ASP A 249 -23.54 13.03 23.50
CA ASP A 249 -23.76 11.65 23.05
C ASP A 249 -23.21 11.35 21.65
N LYS A 250 -22.80 12.36 20.90
CA LYS A 250 -22.25 12.18 19.56
C LYS A 250 -20.76 11.87 19.59
N VAL A 251 -20.37 10.81 18.90
CA VAL A 251 -18.97 10.44 18.67
C VAL A 251 -18.71 10.41 17.18
N ARG A 252 -17.80 11.24 16.72
CA ARG A 252 -17.34 11.27 15.34
C ARG A 252 -15.92 10.74 15.27
N VAL A 253 -15.66 9.83 14.33
CA VAL A 253 -14.35 9.23 14.11
C VAL A 253 -13.93 9.48 12.67
N SER A 254 -12.71 9.98 12.48
CA SER A 254 -12.08 10.15 11.18
C SER A 254 -10.62 9.75 11.23
N THR A 255 -10.06 9.38 10.08
CA THR A 255 -8.68 8.88 9.98
C THR A 255 -7.91 9.62 8.91
N ALA A 256 -6.73 10.10 9.26
CA ALA A 256 -5.74 10.57 8.29
C ALA A 256 -4.68 9.49 8.09
N SER A 257 -4.52 9.01 6.85
CA SER A 257 -3.50 8.03 6.46
C SER A 257 -2.39 8.73 5.69
N ALA A 258 -1.17 8.70 6.22
CA ALA A 258 0.03 9.23 5.57
C ALA A 258 0.92 8.05 5.14
N ILE A 259 1.15 7.92 3.83
CA ILE A 259 1.73 6.72 3.21
C ILE A 259 3.02 7.07 2.46
N ASP A 260 4.12 6.47 2.87
CA ASP A 260 5.40 6.47 2.14
C ASP A 260 5.52 5.17 1.36
N LEU A 261 5.26 5.23 0.05
CA LEU A 261 5.30 4.04 -0.81
C LEU A 261 6.75 3.61 -1.12
N ALA A 262 6.94 2.32 -1.37
CA ALA A 262 8.18 1.79 -1.94
C ALA A 262 8.54 2.45 -3.28
N GLY A 263 9.76 2.24 -3.76
CA GLY A 263 10.20 2.76 -5.05
C GLY A 263 9.40 2.17 -6.22
N SER A 264 9.09 3.01 -7.22
CA SER A 264 8.28 2.63 -8.39
C SER A 264 9.11 2.24 -9.60
N GLU A 265 10.42 2.06 -9.43
CA GLU A 265 11.35 1.61 -10.46
C GLU A 265 11.08 0.18 -10.92
N ASP A 266 11.39 -0.11 -12.18
CA ASP A 266 11.34 -1.47 -12.74
C ASP A 266 12.61 -2.25 -12.38
N ASN A 267 12.54 -3.04 -11.32
CA ASN A 267 13.67 -3.85 -10.82
C ASN A 267 14.10 -4.98 -11.78
N ARG A 268 13.44 -5.19 -12.92
CA ARG A 268 13.89 -6.12 -13.96
C ARG A 268 15.15 -5.66 -14.68
N ARG A 269 15.52 -4.39 -14.50
CA ARG A 269 16.72 -3.77 -15.11
C ARG A 269 17.95 -3.82 -14.21
N THR A 270 17.84 -4.35 -13.00
CA THR A 270 18.95 -4.48 -12.06
C THR A 270 19.39 -5.93 -11.99
N ASP A 271 20.72 -6.18 -12.07
CA ASP A 271 21.33 -7.50 -11.84
C ASP A 271 21.15 -7.88 -10.37
N ASN A 272 20.12 -8.65 -10.08
CA ASN A 272 19.78 -9.08 -8.73
C ASN A 272 19.96 -10.60 -8.57
N ASP A 273 20.50 -11.02 -7.44
CA ASP A 273 20.52 -12.42 -7.00
C ASP A 273 19.08 -12.98 -6.89
N LYS A 274 18.93 -14.31 -7.00
CA LYS A 274 17.61 -14.99 -7.03
C LYS A 274 16.69 -14.61 -5.87
N GLU A 275 17.22 -14.48 -4.65
CA GLU A 275 16.44 -14.08 -3.46
C GLU A 275 15.96 -12.63 -3.57
N ARG A 276 16.80 -11.74 -4.08
CA ARG A 276 16.44 -10.35 -4.36
C ARG A 276 15.40 -10.22 -5.49
N MET A 277 15.40 -11.14 -6.45
CA MET A 277 14.38 -11.17 -7.49
C MET A 277 12.99 -11.47 -6.93
N VAL A 278 12.86 -12.39 -5.98
CA VAL A 278 11.57 -12.72 -5.33
C VAL A 278 11.06 -11.54 -4.50
N GLU A 279 11.93 -10.91 -3.71
CA GLU A 279 11.59 -9.71 -2.94
C GLU A 279 11.17 -8.56 -3.86
N SER A 280 11.97 -8.26 -4.87
CA SER A 280 11.70 -7.21 -5.86
C SER A 280 10.42 -7.48 -6.65
N ALA A 281 10.14 -8.75 -6.99
CA ALA A 281 8.91 -9.14 -7.67
C ALA A 281 7.66 -8.87 -6.81
N SER A 282 7.75 -9.09 -5.49
CA SER A 282 6.63 -8.82 -4.58
C SER A 282 6.36 -7.32 -4.40
N ILE A 283 7.42 -6.50 -4.29
CA ILE A 283 7.32 -5.04 -4.21
C ILE A 283 6.72 -4.48 -5.51
N ASN A 284 7.27 -4.89 -6.65
CA ASN A 284 6.79 -4.49 -7.96
C ASN A 284 5.35 -4.96 -8.18
N LYS A 285 4.97 -6.15 -7.67
CA LYS A 285 3.59 -6.64 -7.74
C LYS A 285 2.62 -5.66 -7.11
N SER A 286 2.89 -5.13 -5.91
CA SER A 286 1.99 -4.20 -5.22
C SER A 286 1.76 -2.91 -6.01
N LEU A 287 2.82 -2.33 -6.58
CA LEU A 287 2.76 -1.12 -7.41
C LEU A 287 2.17 -1.40 -8.79
N PHE A 288 2.44 -2.58 -9.37
CA PHE A 288 1.82 -3.02 -10.61
C PHE A 288 0.30 -3.20 -10.44
N VAL A 289 -0.14 -3.85 -9.37
CA VAL A 289 -1.57 -3.98 -9.04
C VAL A 289 -2.20 -2.61 -8.80
N LEU A 290 -1.47 -1.67 -8.17
CA LEU A 290 -1.95 -0.29 -8.04
C LEU A 290 -2.16 0.38 -9.40
N ALA A 291 -1.22 0.20 -10.33
CA ALA A 291 -1.36 0.72 -11.69
C ALA A 291 -2.54 0.10 -12.44
N GLN A 292 -2.77 -1.21 -12.27
CA GLN A 292 -3.95 -1.90 -12.80
C GLN A 292 -5.26 -1.38 -12.18
N CYS A 293 -5.29 -1.12 -10.86
CA CYS A 293 -6.45 -0.50 -10.22
C CYS A 293 -6.76 0.88 -10.81
N VAL A 294 -5.74 1.74 -10.96
CA VAL A 294 -5.88 3.08 -11.57
C VAL A 294 -6.38 2.99 -13.01
N GLU A 295 -5.86 2.04 -13.78
CA GLU A 295 -6.29 1.81 -15.16
C GLU A 295 -7.74 1.31 -15.23
N ALA A 296 -8.10 0.33 -14.40
CA ALA A 296 -9.45 -0.22 -14.33
C ALA A 296 -10.48 0.86 -13.94
N ILE A 297 -10.15 1.74 -12.97
CA ILE A 297 -10.99 2.87 -12.58
C ILE A 297 -11.14 3.85 -13.75
N SER A 298 -10.03 4.21 -14.40
CA SER A 298 -10.03 5.16 -15.53
C SER A 298 -10.87 4.64 -16.71
N LYS A 299 -10.86 3.32 -16.93
CA LYS A 299 -11.66 2.65 -17.97
C LYS A 299 -13.06 2.27 -17.50
N LYS A 300 -13.45 2.62 -16.27
CA LYS A 300 -14.75 2.30 -15.64
C LYS A 300 -15.08 0.80 -15.67
N HIS A 301 -14.08 -0.06 -15.45
CA HIS A 301 -14.30 -1.50 -15.36
C HIS A 301 -15.18 -1.82 -14.16
N GLN A 302 -16.09 -2.82 -14.30
CA GLN A 302 -16.95 -3.25 -13.20
C GLN A 302 -16.17 -3.85 -12.03
N ARG A 303 -15.04 -4.54 -12.32
CA ARG A 303 -14.20 -5.15 -11.30
C ARG A 303 -12.83 -4.49 -11.26
N ILE A 304 -12.48 -3.94 -10.10
CA ILE A 304 -11.16 -3.36 -9.83
C ILE A 304 -10.37 -4.37 -8.97
N PRO A 305 -9.11 -4.70 -9.33
CA PRO A 305 -8.36 -5.78 -8.69
C PRO A 305 -7.73 -5.40 -7.34
N TYR A 306 -8.43 -4.72 -6.45
CA TYR A 306 -7.89 -4.30 -5.15
C TYR A 306 -7.37 -5.46 -4.28
N ARG A 307 -7.98 -6.66 -4.42
CA ARG A 307 -7.66 -7.81 -3.56
C ARG A 307 -6.39 -8.56 -3.96
N GLU A 308 -5.76 -8.19 -5.06
CA GLU A 308 -4.54 -8.84 -5.53
C GLU A 308 -3.27 -8.39 -4.78
N SER A 309 -3.36 -7.28 -3.99
CA SER A 309 -2.31 -6.83 -3.09
C SER A 309 -2.90 -6.26 -1.80
N LYS A 310 -2.25 -6.50 -0.66
CA LYS A 310 -2.65 -5.90 0.62
C LYS A 310 -2.55 -4.38 0.58
N MET A 311 -1.55 -3.84 -0.10
CA MET A 311 -1.37 -2.39 -0.26
C MET A 311 -2.56 -1.76 -1.00
N THR A 312 -3.00 -2.31 -2.11
CA THR A 312 -4.14 -1.78 -2.87
C THR A 312 -5.46 -1.92 -2.13
N ARG A 313 -5.64 -2.99 -1.32
CA ARG A 313 -6.79 -3.12 -0.42
C ARG A 313 -6.83 -2.02 0.63
N ILE A 314 -5.69 -1.70 1.24
CA ILE A 314 -5.60 -0.67 2.30
C ILE A 314 -5.75 0.72 1.69
N LEU A 315 -5.04 1.02 0.60
CA LEU A 315 -5.12 2.31 -0.08
C LEU A 315 -6.51 2.56 -0.68
N SER A 316 -7.17 1.50 -1.20
CA SER A 316 -8.53 1.51 -1.76
C SER A 316 -8.85 2.76 -2.62
N LEU A 317 -7.89 3.15 -3.47
CA LEU A 317 -7.94 4.39 -4.24
C LEU A 317 -9.22 4.44 -5.08
N GLY A 318 -9.97 5.53 -4.97
CA GLY A 318 -11.27 5.69 -5.66
C GLY A 318 -12.47 5.04 -4.95
N GLN A 319 -12.26 4.19 -3.94
CA GLN A 319 -13.33 3.66 -3.08
C GLN A 319 -13.37 4.33 -1.70
N ASN A 320 -12.28 4.98 -1.29
CA ASN A 320 -12.27 5.72 -0.04
C ASN A 320 -13.21 6.92 -0.13
N ASN A 321 -14.14 6.97 0.79
CA ASN A 321 -15.05 8.10 0.97
C ASN A 321 -14.30 9.23 1.71
N GLY A 322 -13.35 9.89 1.03
CA GLY A 322 -12.54 10.90 1.68
C GLY A 322 -11.63 11.65 0.72
N LEU A 323 -10.89 12.60 1.25
CA LEU A 323 -9.93 13.39 0.48
C LEU A 323 -8.67 12.60 0.19
N THR A 324 -8.19 12.65 -1.05
CA THR A 324 -6.95 11.99 -1.43
C THR A 324 -5.98 12.97 -2.07
N VAL A 325 -4.76 13.05 -1.53
CA VAL A 325 -3.65 13.83 -2.05
C VAL A 325 -2.50 12.90 -2.43
N MET A 326 -2.12 12.90 -3.69
CA MET A 326 -0.94 12.21 -4.20
C MET A 326 0.18 13.20 -4.41
N ILE A 327 1.35 12.96 -3.82
CA ILE A 327 2.57 13.73 -4.03
C ILE A 327 3.50 12.90 -4.90
N LEU A 328 3.62 13.26 -6.17
CA LEU A 328 4.52 12.64 -7.13
C LEU A 328 5.92 13.23 -6.94
N ASN A 329 6.86 12.42 -6.47
CA ASN A 329 8.25 12.81 -6.26
C ASN A 329 9.09 12.47 -7.49
N LEU A 330 9.84 13.43 -8.01
CA LEU A 330 10.61 13.35 -9.25
C LEU A 330 12.08 13.72 -9.03
N ALA A 331 12.98 12.96 -9.69
CA ALA A 331 14.39 13.33 -9.85
C ALA A 331 14.58 14.01 -11.21
N PRO A 332 15.32 15.11 -11.30
CA PRO A 332 15.40 15.91 -12.53
C PRO A 332 16.35 15.37 -13.61
N ILE A 333 17.14 14.33 -13.33
CA ILE A 333 18.29 13.87 -14.12
C ILE A 333 17.95 12.77 -15.13
N LYS A 334 18.76 12.67 -16.19
CA LYS A 334 18.59 11.74 -17.33
C LYS A 334 18.62 10.26 -16.93
N SER A 335 19.37 9.88 -15.88
CA SER A 335 19.45 8.48 -15.42
C SER A 335 18.10 7.91 -14.96
N TYR A 336 17.15 8.76 -14.57
CA TYR A 336 15.79 8.37 -14.18
C TYR A 336 14.75 8.50 -15.29
N HIS A 337 15.15 8.79 -16.54
CA HIS A 337 14.25 9.21 -17.62
C HIS A 337 13.04 8.30 -17.81
N LEU A 338 13.25 7.00 -18.06
CA LEU A 338 12.17 6.04 -18.35
C LEU A 338 11.25 5.82 -17.14
N ASP A 339 11.83 5.73 -15.96
CA ASP A 339 11.07 5.52 -14.73
C ASP A 339 10.30 6.77 -14.30
N THR A 340 10.89 7.95 -14.56
CA THR A 340 10.20 9.25 -14.40
C THR A 340 9.01 9.36 -15.34
N LEU A 341 9.18 9.00 -16.61
CA LEU A 341 8.08 9.00 -17.59
C LEU A 341 6.97 8.03 -17.20
N SER A 342 7.32 6.83 -16.70
CA SER A 342 6.37 5.86 -16.15
C SER A 342 5.58 6.45 -14.98
N SER A 343 6.27 7.12 -14.05
CA SER A 343 5.67 7.76 -12.88
C SER A 343 4.75 8.93 -13.25
N LEU A 344 5.13 9.75 -14.23
CA LEU A 344 4.31 10.83 -14.78
C LEU A 344 3.02 10.30 -15.42
N ASN A 345 3.13 9.22 -16.22
CA ASN A 345 1.97 8.57 -16.83
C ASN A 345 1.02 7.98 -15.80
N PHE A 346 1.54 7.35 -14.74
CA PHE A 346 0.74 6.86 -13.63
C PHE A 346 -0.02 8.01 -12.93
N ALA A 347 0.69 9.07 -12.57
CA ALA A 347 0.11 10.23 -11.88
C ALA A 347 -0.96 10.94 -12.74
N ASN A 348 -0.74 11.07 -14.05
CA ASN A 348 -1.70 11.65 -14.98
C ASN A 348 -3.00 10.81 -15.07
N ARG A 349 -2.90 9.49 -14.98
CA ARG A 349 -4.09 8.61 -14.88
C ARG A 349 -4.77 8.74 -13.53
N THR A 350 -4.01 8.78 -12.45
CA THR A 350 -4.52 8.91 -11.08
C THR A 350 -5.32 10.21 -10.89
N LYS A 351 -4.89 11.32 -11.48
CA LYS A 351 -5.61 12.61 -11.45
C LYS A 351 -7.05 12.53 -11.99
N LYS A 352 -7.34 11.59 -12.88
CA LYS A 352 -8.66 11.40 -13.48
C LYS A 352 -9.63 10.59 -12.60
N ILE A 353 -9.17 10.06 -11.49
CA ILE A 353 -9.99 9.27 -10.56
C ILE A 353 -10.90 10.21 -9.77
N GLU A 354 -12.19 9.97 -9.85
CA GLU A 354 -13.19 10.65 -9.04
C GLU A 354 -13.30 9.99 -7.67
N VAL A 355 -13.26 10.79 -6.62
CA VAL A 355 -13.42 10.35 -5.23
C VAL A 355 -14.72 10.94 -4.69
N ARG A 356 -15.48 10.13 -3.96
CA ARG A 356 -16.68 10.58 -3.26
C ARG A 356 -16.25 11.12 -1.89
N GLU A 357 -16.64 12.35 -1.60
CA GLU A 357 -16.46 12.92 -0.27
C GLU A 357 -17.71 12.60 0.55
N VAL A 358 -17.58 11.61 1.42
CA VAL A 358 -18.67 11.18 2.32
C VAL A 358 -18.20 11.37 3.74
N GLU A 359 -18.94 12.15 4.50
CA GLU A 359 -18.72 12.31 5.93
C GLU A 359 -18.98 10.98 6.65
N ASN A 360 -18.13 10.60 7.59
CA ASN A 360 -18.38 9.44 8.43
C ASN A 360 -19.59 9.72 9.34
N GLU A 361 -20.54 8.81 9.36
CA GLU A 361 -21.72 8.94 10.20
C GLU A 361 -21.33 9.03 11.68
N PRO A 362 -21.86 10.00 12.43
CA PRO A 362 -21.62 10.07 13.86
C PRO A 362 -22.27 8.87 14.57
N MET A 363 -21.53 8.24 15.45
CA MET A 363 -22.06 7.22 16.34
C MET A 363 -22.66 7.90 17.56
N PHE A 364 -23.83 7.41 18.01
CA PHE A 364 -24.44 7.86 19.24
C PHE A 364 -24.10 6.88 20.36
N LYS A 365 -23.66 7.39 21.50
CA LYS A 365 -23.61 6.61 22.74
C LYS A 365 -25.04 6.35 23.15
N GLY A 366 -25.56 5.14 22.91
CA GLY A 366 -26.84 4.73 23.46
C GLY A 366 -26.84 4.88 25.00
N PRO A 367 -27.99 5.06 25.65
CA PRO A 367 -28.05 5.08 27.08
C PRO A 367 -27.33 3.84 27.62
N PRO A 368 -26.53 3.95 28.72
CA PRO A 368 -25.88 2.80 29.32
C PRO A 368 -26.93 1.74 29.49
N ARG A 369 -26.77 0.56 28.89
CA ARG A 369 -27.63 -0.58 29.17
C ARG A 369 -27.59 -0.75 30.67
N VAL A 370 -28.69 -0.40 31.34
CA VAL A 370 -28.88 -0.71 32.73
C VAL A 370 -28.74 -2.23 32.77
N VAL A 371 -27.61 -2.70 33.29
CA VAL A 371 -27.43 -4.10 33.61
C VAL A 371 -28.45 -4.32 34.70
N ALA A 372 -29.62 -4.80 34.31
CA ALA A 372 -30.63 -5.24 35.28
C ALA A 372 -29.86 -6.20 36.17
N ARG A 373 -29.61 -5.78 37.43
CA ARG A 373 -29.14 -6.67 38.48
C ARG A 373 -30.09 -7.86 38.43
N ALA A 374 -29.58 -8.99 37.97
CA ALA A 374 -30.29 -10.23 37.96
C ALA A 374 -30.69 -10.46 39.41
N SER A 375 -31.96 -10.16 39.73
CA SER A 375 -32.62 -10.73 40.89
C SER A 375 -32.48 -12.23 40.71
N THR A 376 -31.85 -12.87 41.67
CA THR A 376 -31.74 -14.33 41.82
C THR A 376 -33.12 -14.92 42.02
N ALA A 377 -33.98 -14.85 41.01
CA ALA A 377 -35.18 -15.65 40.92
C ALA A 377 -34.85 -16.83 40.02
N ASN A 378 -34.92 -18.02 40.54
CA ASN A 378 -34.77 -19.30 39.87
C ASN A 378 -35.57 -19.32 38.56
N VAL A 379 -34.97 -18.93 37.47
CA VAL A 379 -35.53 -19.21 36.15
C VAL A 379 -35.00 -20.59 35.74
N GLN A 380 -35.80 -21.61 36.00
CA GLN A 380 -35.62 -22.91 35.38
C GLN A 380 -35.57 -22.69 33.86
N ARG A 381 -34.38 -22.82 33.29
CA ARG A 381 -34.17 -22.84 31.82
C ARG A 381 -34.86 -24.09 31.30
N GLN A 382 -36.04 -23.93 30.69
CA GLN A 382 -36.63 -25.01 29.91
C GLN A 382 -35.68 -25.30 28.72
N PRO A 383 -35.34 -26.56 28.46
CA PRO A 383 -34.55 -26.93 27.28
C PRO A 383 -35.33 -26.54 26.04
N LEU A 384 -34.62 -25.93 25.07
CA LEU A 384 -35.16 -25.63 23.76
C LEU A 384 -35.69 -26.92 23.12
N ARG A 385 -37.01 -27.00 22.92
CA ARG A 385 -37.60 -28.10 22.16
C ARG A 385 -37.13 -28.00 20.71
N PRO A 386 -36.73 -29.10 20.04
CA PRO A 386 -36.45 -29.08 18.64
C PRO A 386 -37.69 -28.64 17.85
N LEU A 387 -37.52 -27.70 16.94
CA LEU A 387 -38.56 -27.27 16.01
C LEU A 387 -38.94 -28.45 15.13
N THR A 388 -40.09 -29.05 15.38
CA THR A 388 -40.68 -30.05 14.52
C THR A 388 -41.33 -29.34 13.33
N ALA A 389 -41.31 -29.96 12.15
CA ALA A 389 -41.78 -29.39 10.88
C ALA A 389 -43.27 -28.90 10.90
N SER A 390 -44.04 -29.27 11.95
CA SER A 390 -45.42 -28.84 12.14
C SER A 390 -45.61 -27.41 12.69
N VAL A 391 -44.51 -26.73 13.12
CA VAL A 391 -44.61 -25.37 13.68
C VAL A 391 -44.56 -24.29 12.60
N ASN A 392 -44.18 -24.62 11.38
CA ASN A 392 -44.10 -23.69 10.25
C ASN A 392 -45.40 -23.48 9.47
N VAL A 393 -46.51 -24.12 9.90
CA VAL A 393 -47.80 -24.01 9.18
C VAL A 393 -48.66 -22.84 9.67
N ASN A 394 -48.27 -22.12 10.72
CA ASN A 394 -49.12 -21.10 11.36
C ASN A 394 -48.74 -19.63 11.01
N LEU A 395 -48.06 -19.41 9.90
CA LEU A 395 -47.73 -18.03 9.43
C LEU A 395 -48.54 -17.58 8.19
N THR A 396 -49.70 -18.18 7.96
CA THR A 396 -50.66 -17.61 6.97
C THR A 396 -51.94 -17.22 7.70
N GLY A 397 -52.20 -15.92 7.71
CA GLY A 397 -53.43 -15.33 8.26
C GLY A 397 -54.70 -15.80 7.51
N PRO A 398 -55.89 -15.52 8.06
CA PRO A 398 -57.11 -16.17 7.67
C PRO A 398 -57.64 -15.70 6.30
N THR A 399 -57.78 -16.65 5.40
CA THR A 399 -58.66 -16.46 4.24
C THR A 399 -59.66 -17.59 4.17
N ASN A 400 -60.89 -17.20 3.90
CA ASN A 400 -62.13 -17.93 3.88
C ASN A 400 -62.14 -19.24 3.10
N LYS A 401 -63.02 -20.12 3.55
CA LYS A 401 -63.49 -21.36 2.97
C LYS A 401 -63.96 -21.20 1.55
N ASP A 402 -63.60 -22.13 0.64
CA ASP A 402 -64.59 -23.06 0.05
C ASP A 402 -63.92 -24.07 -0.88
N THR A 403 -64.37 -25.29 -0.61
CA THR A 403 -64.59 -26.47 -1.45
C THR A 403 -63.73 -26.83 -2.66
N SER A 404 -63.32 -28.10 -2.62
CA SER A 404 -63.31 -29.16 -3.65
C SER A 404 -62.01 -29.57 -4.36
N LYS A 405 -61.64 -30.77 -3.99
CA LYS A 405 -61.05 -31.93 -4.75
C LYS A 405 -59.59 -31.93 -5.23
N PRO A 406 -58.95 -33.12 -5.26
CA PRO A 406 -57.53 -33.30 -5.20
C PRO A 406 -56.87 -33.45 -6.57
N GLY A 407 -55.63 -32.96 -6.68
CA GLY A 407 -54.78 -33.11 -7.85
C GLY A 407 -53.32 -33.30 -7.44
N ASP A 408 -52.69 -34.24 -8.05
CA ASP A 408 -51.36 -34.81 -7.88
C ASP A 408 -50.22 -33.84 -7.57
N GLY A 409 -49.60 -34.06 -6.41
CA GLY A 409 -48.40 -33.34 -5.97
C GLY A 409 -47.13 -34.08 -6.40
N LYS A 410 -46.31 -33.44 -7.24
CA LYS A 410 -44.90 -33.82 -7.45
C LYS A 410 -44.04 -33.26 -6.35
N PRO A 411 -43.03 -33.97 -5.82
CA PRO A 411 -42.21 -33.51 -4.69
C PRO A 411 -41.20 -32.46 -5.12
N VAL A 412 -41.13 -31.40 -4.32
CA VAL A 412 -40.12 -30.32 -4.43
C VAL A 412 -38.79 -30.81 -3.89
N LYS A 413 -37.71 -30.70 -4.66
CA LYS A 413 -36.36 -31.11 -4.32
C LYS A 413 -35.82 -30.22 -3.17
N ALA A 414 -35.49 -30.87 -2.04
CA ALA A 414 -34.78 -30.21 -0.95
C ALA A 414 -33.27 -30.10 -1.26
N PHE A 415 -32.69 -28.95 -0.94
CA PHE A 415 -31.24 -28.72 -1.01
C PHE A 415 -30.54 -29.44 0.15
N HIS A 416 -29.59 -30.33 -0.16
CA HIS A 416 -28.68 -30.89 0.84
C HIS A 416 -27.41 -30.07 0.94
N VAL A 417 -27.08 -29.67 2.17
CA VAL A 417 -25.79 -29.10 2.57
C VAL A 417 -24.81 -30.24 2.86
N TYR A 418 -23.61 -30.10 2.36
CA TYR A 418 -22.46 -31.00 2.42
C TYR A 418 -22.31 -31.78 3.73
N SER A 419 -22.04 -33.09 3.62
CA SER A 419 -21.31 -33.88 4.62
C SER A 419 -20.26 -34.72 3.91
N ASP A 420 -18.99 -34.52 4.32
CA ASP A 420 -17.87 -35.37 3.94
C ASP A 420 -18.08 -36.82 4.38
N LYS A 421 -17.94 -37.78 3.44
CA LYS A 421 -17.53 -39.14 3.76
C LYS A 421 -16.70 -39.70 2.61
N SER A 422 -15.46 -40.01 2.95
CA SER A 422 -14.57 -40.92 2.26
C SER A 422 -15.23 -42.31 2.04
N HIS A 423 -15.09 -42.92 0.84
CA HIS A 423 -14.67 -44.30 0.67
C HIS A 423 -14.53 -44.70 -0.81
N SER A 424 -13.40 -45.25 -1.07
CA SER A 424 -12.94 -46.28 -2.01
C SER A 424 -13.91 -46.92 -3.04
N GLY A 425 -13.41 -46.98 -4.27
CA GLY A 425 -13.44 -48.18 -5.10
C GLY A 425 -14.55 -48.31 -6.15
N ASN A 426 -14.20 -48.29 -7.35
CA ASN A 426 -14.34 -49.25 -8.43
C ASN A 426 -14.65 -48.62 -9.80
N SER A 427 -13.86 -49.09 -10.74
CA SER A 427 -13.89 -48.95 -12.18
C SER A 427 -15.26 -49.19 -12.82
N ALA A 428 -15.65 -48.33 -13.76
CA ALA A 428 -16.43 -48.73 -14.94
C ALA A 428 -16.21 -47.74 -16.09
N GLN A 429 -15.79 -48.30 -17.20
CA GLN A 429 -15.65 -47.73 -18.54
C GLN A 429 -16.96 -47.11 -19.04
N PHE A 430 -16.91 -45.94 -19.63
CA PHE A 430 -17.89 -45.51 -20.62
C PHE A 430 -17.26 -44.79 -21.82
N LYS A 431 -17.76 -45.20 -22.96
CA LYS A 431 -17.34 -44.98 -24.34
C LYS A 431 -17.40 -43.52 -24.78
N ARG A 432 -16.49 -43.20 -25.71
CA ARG A 432 -16.49 -42.03 -26.58
C ARG A 432 -17.72 -41.97 -27.45
N ALA A 433 -18.27 -40.79 -27.67
CA ALA A 433 -19.14 -40.48 -28.80
C ALA A 433 -18.56 -39.29 -29.58
N ASP A 434 -18.52 -39.49 -30.91
CA ASP A 434 -17.95 -38.68 -31.97
C ASP A 434 -18.72 -37.41 -32.32
N GLY A 435 -17.99 -36.42 -32.86
CA GLY A 435 -18.21 -35.64 -34.04
C GLY A 435 -18.60 -34.17 -33.85
N PRO A 436 -18.46 -33.29 -34.84
CA PRO A 436 -17.93 -33.49 -36.18
C PRO A 436 -16.84 -32.49 -36.62
N LYS A 437 -16.11 -32.88 -37.61
CA LYS A 437 -15.09 -32.20 -38.40
C LYS A 437 -15.63 -30.96 -39.13
N ARG A 438 -14.80 -29.92 -39.25
CA ARG A 438 -14.87 -29.02 -40.40
C ARG A 438 -13.48 -28.77 -40.99
N SER A 439 -13.48 -28.85 -42.29
CA SER A 439 -12.51 -29.00 -43.34
C SER A 439 -11.47 -27.89 -43.47
N SER A 440 -10.33 -28.35 -43.92
CA SER A 440 -9.16 -27.73 -44.52
C SER A 440 -9.46 -26.83 -45.74
N LEU A 441 -8.64 -25.81 -45.91
CA LEU A 441 -8.23 -25.39 -47.25
C LEU A 441 -6.76 -24.96 -47.23
N SER A 442 -6.04 -25.59 -48.11
CA SER A 442 -4.63 -25.49 -48.45
C SER A 442 -4.32 -24.22 -49.25
N SER A 443 -3.12 -23.69 -49.12
CA SER A 443 -2.35 -23.21 -50.28
C SER A 443 -0.87 -23.25 -49.97
N GLU A 444 -0.18 -23.98 -50.81
CA GLU A 444 1.26 -24.14 -50.98
C GLU A 444 1.93 -22.82 -51.38
N LEU A 445 3.22 -22.65 -51.06
CA LEU A 445 4.31 -22.44 -52.04
C LEU A 445 5.68 -22.29 -51.38
N HIS A 446 6.53 -23.26 -51.70
CA HIS A 446 7.96 -23.27 -52.07
C HIS A 446 8.94 -22.28 -51.40
N GLY A 447 10.01 -22.84 -50.80
CA GLY A 447 11.31 -22.86 -51.42
C GLY A 447 12.51 -22.83 -50.46
N ALA A 448 13.30 -23.88 -50.53
CA ALA A 448 14.75 -23.97 -50.46
C ALA A 448 15.46 -23.91 -49.09
N GLN A 449 15.98 -25.06 -48.71
CA GLN A 449 17.22 -25.27 -47.95
C GLN A 449 18.47 -24.87 -48.77
N PRO A 450 19.65 -24.65 -48.13
CA PRO A 450 20.59 -25.75 -48.10
C PRO A 450 21.40 -25.95 -46.79
N ASN A 451 21.74 -27.19 -46.62
CA ASN A 451 22.74 -27.87 -45.79
C ASN A 451 24.04 -27.13 -45.47
N ARG A 452 24.61 -27.38 -44.28
CA ARG A 452 26.01 -27.82 -44.05
C ARG A 452 26.20 -28.35 -42.63
N THR A 453 26.36 -29.67 -42.49
CA THR A 453 27.51 -30.50 -42.03
C THR A 453 28.46 -29.79 -41.06
N SER A 454 28.86 -30.23 -39.95
CA SER A 454 29.27 -31.48 -39.30
C SER A 454 30.16 -31.14 -38.13
N LYS A 455 30.13 -31.81 -37.03
CA LYS A 455 31.17 -32.71 -36.51
C LYS A 455 30.89 -33.11 -35.07
N THR A 456 30.79 -34.38 -34.92
CA THR A 456 30.78 -35.16 -33.70
C THR A 456 32.04 -34.98 -32.87
N ALA A 457 31.84 -34.84 -31.54
CA ALA A 457 32.82 -35.31 -30.55
C ALA A 457 32.07 -36.11 -29.47
N ARG A 458 32.30 -37.43 -29.50
CA ARG A 458 31.94 -38.36 -28.47
C ARG A 458 32.76 -38.05 -27.19
N VAL A 459 32.09 -37.89 -26.06
CA VAL A 459 32.67 -38.09 -24.75
C VAL A 459 31.82 -39.15 -24.04
N ALA A 460 32.51 -40.11 -23.47
CA ALA A 460 32.02 -41.36 -22.90
C ALA A 460 31.01 -41.13 -21.76
N GLN A 461 29.92 -41.85 -21.82
CA GLN A 461 29.01 -42.10 -20.72
C GLN A 461 29.62 -43.11 -19.77
N THR A 462 29.96 -42.69 -18.55
CA THR A 462 30.06 -43.58 -17.39
C THR A 462 28.69 -43.60 -16.71
N SER A 463 28.07 -44.75 -16.75
CA SER A 463 26.83 -45.09 -16.10
C SER A 463 27.00 -45.09 -14.57
N LEU A 464 26.28 -44.24 -13.87
CA LEU A 464 26.00 -44.31 -12.43
C LEU A 464 24.58 -44.86 -12.24
N PRO A 465 24.37 -45.74 -11.25
CA PRO A 465 23.08 -46.41 -11.07
C PRO A 465 22.04 -45.47 -10.49
N ASN A 466 20.88 -45.53 -11.09
CA ASN A 466 19.65 -44.84 -10.71
C ASN A 466 19.15 -45.38 -9.35
N LYS A 467 19.38 -44.66 -8.24
CA LYS A 467 18.71 -44.89 -6.95
C LYS A 467 17.52 -43.96 -6.85
N ARG A 468 16.37 -44.51 -6.47
CA ARG A 468 15.11 -43.79 -6.26
C ARG A 468 15.23 -42.83 -5.06
N PRO A 469 14.43 -41.73 -5.02
CA PRO A 469 14.56 -40.64 -4.01
C PRO A 469 14.09 -40.97 -2.58
N ASP A 470 13.68 -42.22 -2.29
CA ASP A 470 12.92 -42.51 -1.05
C ASP A 470 13.75 -43.12 0.10
N ASP A 471 15.10 -43.15 0.00
CA ASP A 471 15.95 -43.80 0.99
C ASP A 471 16.92 -42.84 1.75
N ILE A 472 16.61 -41.55 1.84
CA ILE A 472 17.38 -40.65 2.71
C ILE A 472 16.74 -40.68 4.09
N SER A 473 17.39 -41.41 5.04
CA SER A 473 16.92 -41.46 6.42
C SER A 473 16.95 -40.07 7.06
N THR A 474 15.96 -39.77 7.89
CA THR A 474 15.87 -38.51 8.67
C THR A 474 17.16 -38.22 9.43
N ALA A 475 17.88 -39.26 9.92
CA ALA A 475 19.17 -39.13 10.60
C ALA A 475 20.30 -38.58 9.68
N MET A 476 20.32 -38.94 8.39
CA MET A 476 21.30 -38.36 7.44
C MET A 476 20.99 -36.90 7.11
N ILE A 477 19.73 -36.50 7.11
CA ILE A 477 19.34 -35.09 6.91
C ILE A 477 19.74 -34.26 8.14
N GLU A 478 19.52 -34.78 9.34
CA GLU A 478 19.92 -34.13 10.60
C GLU A 478 21.41 -33.95 10.67
N GLU A 479 22.22 -34.96 10.37
CA GLU A 479 23.70 -34.89 10.36
C GLU A 479 24.19 -33.86 9.31
N MET A 480 23.60 -33.83 8.12
CA MET A 480 23.95 -32.83 7.10
C MET A 480 23.56 -31.39 7.52
N VAL A 481 22.46 -31.21 8.22
CA VAL A 481 22.01 -29.91 8.73
C VAL A 481 22.93 -29.45 9.86
N GLU A 482 23.31 -30.35 10.79
CA GLU A 482 24.19 -30.05 11.90
C GLU A 482 25.60 -29.65 11.42
N LYS A 483 26.18 -30.40 10.48
CA LYS A 483 27.45 -30.06 9.84
C LYS A 483 27.41 -28.73 9.09
N LYS A 484 26.28 -28.40 8.44
CA LYS A 484 26.15 -27.13 7.74
C LYS A 484 25.97 -25.95 8.71
N VAL A 485 25.34 -26.16 9.84
CA VAL A 485 25.21 -25.16 10.91
C VAL A 485 26.59 -24.89 11.54
N GLU A 486 27.40 -25.91 11.84
CA GLU A 486 28.76 -25.73 12.33
C GLU A 486 29.65 -24.96 11.35
N GLU A 487 29.59 -25.28 10.05
CA GLU A 487 30.32 -24.57 9.01
C GLU A 487 29.96 -23.07 8.95
N ILE A 488 28.68 -22.77 9.06
CA ILE A 488 28.17 -21.36 9.07
C ILE A 488 28.61 -20.63 10.34
N LEU A 489 28.59 -21.29 11.50
CA LEU A 489 29.04 -20.70 12.77
C LEU A 489 30.55 -20.41 12.75
N ALA A 490 31.36 -21.35 12.27
CA ALA A 490 32.80 -21.16 12.13
C ALA A 490 33.17 -20.02 11.16
N ALA A 491 32.47 -19.92 10.00
CA ALA A 491 32.65 -18.83 9.05
C ALA A 491 32.27 -17.47 9.66
N ARG A 492 31.22 -17.43 10.50
CA ARG A 492 30.80 -16.22 11.20
C ARG A 492 31.78 -15.76 12.28
N GLU A 493 32.39 -16.67 12.99
CA GLU A 493 33.42 -16.35 13.96
C GLU A 493 34.70 -15.82 13.31
N GLN A 494 35.15 -16.43 12.22
CA GLN A 494 36.28 -15.92 11.44
C GLN A 494 36.00 -14.49 10.90
N SER A 495 34.80 -14.25 10.39
CA SER A 495 34.42 -12.91 9.92
C SER A 495 34.42 -11.86 11.04
N LYS A 496 34.00 -12.23 12.26
CA LYS A 496 34.04 -11.33 13.43
C LYS A 496 35.48 -11.04 13.86
N GLN A 497 36.34 -12.04 13.87
CA GLN A 497 37.76 -11.85 14.23
C GLN A 497 38.48 -10.94 13.23
N SER A 498 38.20 -11.09 11.92
CA SER A 498 38.76 -10.21 10.89
C SER A 498 38.28 -8.76 11.06
N GLN A 499 37.01 -8.54 11.39
CA GLN A 499 36.48 -7.18 11.63
C GLN A 499 37.08 -6.52 12.88
N VAL A 500 37.32 -7.29 13.94
CA VAL A 500 37.97 -6.78 15.16
C VAL A 500 39.40 -6.42 14.88
N PHE A 501 40.11 -7.24 14.09
CA PHE A 501 41.48 -6.96 13.68
C PHE A 501 41.61 -5.68 12.85
N GLU A 502 40.77 -5.52 11.83
CA GLU A 502 40.71 -4.29 11.01
C GLU A 502 40.40 -3.04 11.84
N MET A 503 39.47 -3.17 12.79
CA MET A 503 39.10 -2.05 13.67
C MET A 503 40.22 -1.66 14.61
N ASN A 504 40.97 -2.61 15.14
CA ASN A 504 42.14 -2.36 15.98
C ASN A 504 43.28 -1.71 15.18
N GLU A 505 43.53 -2.14 13.95
CA GLU A 505 44.53 -1.54 13.06
C GLU A 505 44.16 -0.07 12.72
N GLN A 506 42.87 0.20 12.46
CA GLN A 506 42.39 1.57 12.25
C GLN A 506 42.54 2.45 13.51
N LEU A 507 42.30 1.89 14.68
CA LEU A 507 42.47 2.61 15.94
C LEU A 507 43.95 2.91 16.21
N GLN A 508 44.88 1.98 15.94
CA GLN A 508 46.30 2.22 16.05
C GLN A 508 46.79 3.31 15.08
N LYS A 509 46.40 3.26 13.82
CA LYS A 509 46.73 4.32 12.85
C LYS A 509 46.19 5.70 13.24
N ARG A 510 45.06 5.76 13.95
CA ARG A 510 44.51 7.02 14.46
C ARG A 510 45.22 7.52 15.70
N LEU A 511 45.77 6.66 16.52
CA LEU A 511 46.64 7.02 17.66
C LEU A 511 47.99 7.56 17.19
N GLU A 512 48.62 6.93 16.19
CA GLU A 512 49.87 7.40 15.59
C GLU A 512 49.76 8.78 14.87
N ILE A 513 48.56 9.21 14.51
CA ILE A 513 48.35 10.55 13.91
C ILE A 513 48.10 11.62 14.99
N LEU A 514 47.82 11.21 16.23
CA LEU A 514 47.51 12.12 17.34
C LEU A 514 48.69 12.29 18.31
N GLU A 515 49.74 11.47 18.19
CA GLU A 515 51.07 11.67 18.77
C GLU A 515 51.98 12.47 17.81
#